data_b7c8166280b2b07fcd91194e96a021b9
#
_entry.id   b7c8166280b2b07fcd91194e96a021b9
#
_cell.length_a   1.000
_cell.length_b   1.000
_cell.length_c   1.000
_cell.angle_alpha   90.00
_cell.angle_beta   90.00
_cell.angle_gamma   90.00
#
_symmetry.space_group_name_H-M   'P 1'
#
loop_
_entity.id
_entity.type
_entity.pdbx_description
1 polymer ?
#
loop_
_entity_poly.entity_id
_entity_poly.type
_entity_poly.pdbx_seq_one_letter_code
_entity_poly.pdbx_strand_id
1 'polypeptide(L)'
;QQVEETKGSDIATEEKEVVEEVPDDGKFHGKWIVDAEYAIGRIGAEDTLFVDSRGEKQAIMGTIQGAVATVWQDWAIQEGKAGDENWGCILEPEALAEKLGSLGITKDKEIILLGETANGWGDDSRLLWELLAAGYTDVKMVDGGLNAMKEAGAATQFLASNPQPAEVTIDKIDYTHVMTTEELQKNYDDYKIVDVRTDDEYNGAILYDEAQGGHLPGAIHIRYTDLFQEDGTLKPNKELVQMFEEAGLSKDDAIVAYCTGGIRSSYMQLVLEMCGFENSYNYDQSFWRW
;
A
#
# COMPACT_ATOMS: atom_id res chain seq x y z
N GLN A 1 -1.53 61.78 -35.83
CA GLN A 1 -2.14 61.28 -34.60
C GLN A 1 -1.85 59.77 -34.55
N GLN A 2 -0.83 59.40 -33.81
CA GLN A 2 -0.50 58.01 -33.51
C GLN A 2 -1.16 57.65 -32.19
N VAL A 3 -1.90 56.53 -32.17
CA VAL A 3 -2.47 55.94 -30.96
C VAL A 3 -1.52 54.83 -30.52
N GLU A 4 -0.91 55.01 -29.36
CA GLU A 4 -0.10 53.99 -28.67
C GLU A 4 -1.05 52.98 -28.02
N GLU A 5 -0.92 51.72 -28.42
CA GLU A 5 -1.49 50.59 -27.73
C GLU A 5 -0.60 50.16 -26.54
N THR A 6 -1.13 50.31 -25.34
CA THR A 6 -0.52 49.80 -24.11
C THR A 6 -0.80 48.32 -24.01
N LYS A 7 0.28 47.51 -24.07
CA LYS A 7 0.27 46.08 -23.72
C LYS A 7 0.02 45.93 -22.21
N GLY A 8 -1.09 45.30 -21.86
CA GLY A 8 -1.35 44.84 -20.52
C GLY A 8 -0.41 43.62 -20.22
N SER A 9 0.31 43.71 -19.12
CA SER A 9 1.10 42.60 -18.57
C SER A 9 0.16 41.68 -17.81
N ASP A 10 -0.06 40.49 -18.34
CA ASP A 10 -0.68 39.41 -17.58
C ASP A 10 0.29 38.95 -16.48
N ILE A 11 -0.04 39.33 -15.26
CA ILE A 11 0.57 38.81 -14.05
C ILE A 11 -0.09 37.43 -13.81
N ALA A 12 0.60 36.37 -14.19
CA ALA A 12 0.26 35.03 -13.75
C ALA A 12 0.43 35.00 -12.22
N THR A 13 -0.67 34.92 -11.50
CA THR A 13 -0.69 34.60 -10.07
C THR A 13 -0.30 33.13 -9.96
N GLU A 14 0.94 32.86 -9.53
CA GLU A 14 1.32 31.56 -9.00
C GLU A 14 0.43 31.28 -7.80
N GLU A 15 -0.51 30.35 -7.95
CA GLU A 15 -1.19 29.74 -6.81
C GLU A 15 -0.11 28.98 -6.02
N LYS A 16 0.30 29.54 -4.89
CA LYS A 16 1.09 28.80 -3.91
C LYS A 16 0.21 27.68 -3.40
N GLU A 17 0.57 26.45 -3.72
CA GLU A 17 0.06 25.28 -3.02
C GLU A 17 0.22 25.52 -1.52
N VAL A 18 -0.88 25.59 -0.81
CA VAL A 18 -0.88 25.60 0.64
C VAL A 18 -0.54 24.19 1.08
N VAL A 19 0.74 23.97 1.40
CA VAL A 19 1.17 22.73 2.05
C VAL A 19 0.51 22.77 3.44
N GLU A 20 -0.56 22.00 3.62
CA GLU A 20 -1.13 21.78 4.95
C GLU A 20 -0.04 21.16 5.83
N GLU A 21 0.32 21.84 6.91
CA GLU A 21 1.25 21.28 7.90
C GLU A 21 0.63 20.03 8.51
N VAL A 22 1.34 18.91 8.43
CA VAL A 22 0.94 17.66 9.09
C VAL A 22 0.92 17.89 10.60
N PRO A 23 -0.18 17.59 11.31
CA PRO A 23 -0.26 17.79 12.76
C PRO A 23 0.82 17.01 13.51
N ASP A 24 1.44 17.64 14.52
CA ASP A 24 2.40 16.99 15.43
C ASP A 24 1.66 16.57 16.72
N ASP A 25 0.75 15.62 16.58
CA ASP A 25 -0.13 15.11 17.65
C ASP A 25 0.22 13.67 18.09
N GLY A 26 1.38 13.16 17.65
CA GLY A 26 1.85 11.83 17.95
C GLY A 26 1.20 10.72 17.11
N LYS A 27 0.40 11.08 16.10
CA LYS A 27 -0.25 10.15 15.18
C LYS A 27 0.31 10.27 13.77
N PHE A 28 0.11 9.23 12.98
CA PHE A 28 0.34 9.27 11.55
C PHE A 28 -0.85 9.90 10.83
N HIS A 29 -0.56 10.77 9.89
CA HIS A 29 -1.55 11.39 9.00
C HIS A 29 -1.19 11.09 7.55
N GLY A 30 -2.11 10.48 6.83
CA GLY A 30 -1.92 10.14 5.43
C GLY A 30 -3.24 9.93 4.70
N LYS A 31 -3.25 10.23 3.41
CA LYS A 31 -4.47 10.21 2.59
C LYS A 31 -5.18 8.84 2.52
N TRP A 32 -4.48 7.76 2.87
CA TRP A 32 -5.01 6.40 2.83
C TRP A 32 -5.10 5.74 4.20
N ILE A 33 -4.86 6.48 5.27
CA ILE A 33 -4.91 5.98 6.64
C ILE A 33 -6.06 6.64 7.39
N VAL A 34 -6.85 5.82 8.08
CA VAL A 34 -7.90 6.27 9.01
C VAL A 34 -7.68 5.62 10.36
N ASP A 35 -8.10 6.29 11.43
CA ASP A 35 -8.08 5.69 12.76
C ASP A 35 -9.25 4.72 12.97
N ALA A 36 -9.17 3.95 14.06
CA ALA A 36 -10.20 2.97 14.40
C ALA A 36 -11.56 3.62 14.69
N GLU A 37 -11.59 4.84 15.24
CA GLU A 37 -12.82 5.56 15.56
C GLU A 37 -13.58 5.95 14.28
N TYR A 38 -12.89 6.50 13.30
CA TYR A 38 -13.46 6.77 11.98
C TYR A 38 -14.03 5.48 11.36
N ALA A 39 -13.22 4.43 11.31
CA ALA A 39 -13.62 3.17 10.69
C ALA A 39 -14.83 2.54 11.39
N ILE A 40 -14.90 2.57 12.73
CA ILE A 40 -16.06 2.09 13.51
C ILE A 40 -17.33 2.86 13.11
N GLY A 41 -17.23 4.17 12.91
CA GLY A 41 -18.35 5.00 12.45
C GLY A 41 -18.89 4.63 11.07
N ARG A 42 -18.10 3.89 10.28
CA ARG A 42 -18.49 3.43 8.93
C ARG A 42 -19.10 2.03 8.90
N ILE A 43 -19.10 1.30 10.01
CA ILE A 43 -19.68 -0.05 10.07
C ILE A 43 -21.20 0.04 9.78
N GLY A 44 -21.65 -0.68 8.75
CA GLY A 44 -23.04 -0.72 8.32
C GLY A 44 -23.48 0.45 7.42
N ALA A 45 -22.57 1.36 7.03
CA ALA A 45 -22.87 2.39 6.04
C ALA A 45 -23.03 1.75 4.65
N GLU A 46 -24.05 2.19 3.90
CA GLU A 46 -24.39 1.61 2.58
C GLU A 46 -23.31 1.89 1.52
N ASP A 47 -22.60 2.99 1.67
CA ASP A 47 -21.54 3.46 0.77
C ASP A 47 -20.12 3.00 1.19
N THR A 48 -20.01 2.10 2.17
CA THR A 48 -18.73 1.59 2.68
C THR A 48 -18.69 0.07 2.62
N LEU A 49 -17.55 -0.48 2.20
CA LEU A 49 -17.27 -1.90 2.24
C LEU A 49 -15.97 -2.17 3.00
N PHE A 50 -16.06 -2.98 4.04
CA PHE A 50 -14.88 -3.51 4.73
C PHE A 50 -14.37 -4.76 4.04
N VAL A 51 -13.06 -4.84 3.86
CA VAL A 51 -12.38 -5.99 3.23
C VAL A 51 -11.31 -6.51 4.17
N ASP A 52 -11.49 -7.73 4.66
CA ASP A 52 -10.51 -8.43 5.47
C ASP A 52 -9.45 -9.07 4.56
N SER A 53 -8.28 -8.47 4.51
CA SER A 53 -7.17 -8.90 3.66
C SER A 53 -6.47 -10.17 4.13
N ARG A 54 -6.81 -10.66 5.32
CA ARG A 54 -6.25 -11.89 5.90
C ARG A 54 -6.89 -13.16 5.34
N GLY A 55 -7.99 -13.00 4.61
CA GLY A 55 -8.74 -14.08 3.98
C GLY A 55 -9.73 -14.80 4.90
N GLU A 56 -10.55 -15.64 4.29
CA GLU A 56 -11.65 -16.34 4.98
C GLU A 56 -11.18 -17.21 6.15
N LYS A 57 -10.01 -17.85 6.02
CA LYS A 57 -9.45 -18.72 7.08
C LYS A 57 -9.16 -17.95 8.37
N GLN A 58 -8.71 -16.71 8.26
CA GLN A 58 -8.45 -15.86 9.43
C GLN A 58 -9.73 -15.16 9.90
N ALA A 59 -10.61 -14.82 9.00
CA ALA A 59 -11.90 -14.20 9.33
C ALA A 59 -12.78 -15.09 10.24
N ILE A 60 -12.64 -16.42 10.19
CA ILE A 60 -13.28 -17.36 11.11
C ILE A 60 -12.95 -17.06 12.58
N MET A 61 -11.76 -16.54 12.86
CA MET A 61 -11.32 -16.16 14.21
C MET A 61 -11.85 -14.79 14.66
N GLY A 62 -12.64 -14.15 13.82
CA GLY A 62 -13.27 -12.86 14.07
C GLY A 62 -12.80 -11.79 13.08
N THR A 63 -13.76 -11.12 12.50
CA THR A 63 -13.59 -9.97 11.59
C THR A 63 -14.59 -8.87 11.94
N ILE A 64 -14.53 -7.74 11.24
CA ILE A 64 -15.50 -6.65 11.44
C ILE A 64 -16.86 -7.04 10.83
N GLN A 65 -17.92 -6.63 11.49
CA GLN A 65 -19.28 -6.87 11.01
C GLN A 65 -19.48 -6.31 9.60
N GLY A 66 -19.96 -7.16 8.69
CA GLY A 66 -20.20 -6.79 7.28
C GLY A 66 -18.98 -6.93 6.36
N ALA A 67 -17.79 -7.23 6.90
CA ALA A 67 -16.60 -7.39 6.09
C ALA A 67 -16.66 -8.62 5.18
N VAL A 68 -16.28 -8.46 3.92
CA VAL A 68 -15.92 -9.57 3.02
C VAL A 68 -14.44 -9.92 3.22
N ALA A 69 -14.02 -11.10 2.82
CA ALA A 69 -12.63 -11.52 2.96
C ALA A 69 -12.01 -11.95 1.63
N THR A 70 -10.74 -11.65 1.46
CA THR A 70 -9.94 -12.07 0.31
C THR A 70 -8.47 -12.13 0.71
N VAL A 71 -7.62 -12.70 -0.14
CA VAL A 71 -6.17 -12.70 0.03
C VAL A 71 -5.52 -12.07 -1.19
N TRP A 72 -4.33 -11.48 -1.04
CA TRP A 72 -3.62 -10.84 -2.14
C TRP A 72 -3.35 -11.79 -3.32
N GLN A 73 -3.17 -13.08 -3.05
CA GLN A 73 -2.95 -14.09 -4.09
C GLN A 73 -4.12 -14.18 -5.08
N ASP A 74 -5.32 -13.89 -4.64
CA ASP A 74 -6.52 -13.88 -5.49
C ASP A 74 -6.50 -12.74 -6.52
N TRP A 75 -5.71 -11.70 -6.31
CA TRP A 75 -5.61 -10.51 -7.16
C TRP A 75 -4.32 -10.47 -7.99
N ALA A 76 -3.47 -11.47 -7.82
CA ALA A 76 -2.18 -11.59 -8.48
C ALA A 76 -2.13 -12.80 -9.42
N ILE A 77 -1.22 -12.74 -10.40
CA ILE A 77 -0.94 -13.86 -11.31
C ILE A 77 -0.32 -15.00 -10.50
N GLN A 78 -0.98 -16.15 -10.50
CA GLN A 78 -0.57 -17.36 -9.75
C GLN A 78 -0.17 -18.52 -10.69
N GLU A 79 -0.03 -18.26 -11.99
CA GLU A 79 0.43 -19.26 -12.94
C GLU A 79 1.92 -19.55 -12.74
N GLY A 80 2.27 -20.83 -12.54
CA GLY A 80 3.63 -21.22 -12.25
C GLY A 80 3.94 -21.28 -10.75
N LYS A 81 5.10 -20.77 -10.36
CA LYS A 81 5.60 -20.74 -8.97
C LYS A 81 6.28 -19.41 -8.67
N ALA A 82 6.46 -19.13 -7.39
CA ALA A 82 7.21 -17.95 -6.93
C ALA A 82 8.59 -17.89 -7.60
N GLY A 83 8.92 -16.73 -8.19
CA GLY A 83 10.13 -16.50 -8.97
C GLY A 83 9.98 -16.68 -10.49
N ASP A 84 8.89 -17.24 -10.98
CA ASP A 84 8.60 -17.27 -12.42
C ASP A 84 8.24 -15.85 -12.94
N GLU A 85 8.36 -15.64 -14.25
CA GLU A 85 8.40 -14.31 -14.88
C GLU A 85 7.25 -13.38 -14.50
N ASN A 86 6.02 -13.85 -14.45
CA ASN A 86 4.86 -13.00 -14.15
C ASN A 86 4.20 -13.36 -12.81
N TRP A 87 4.77 -14.29 -12.07
CA TRP A 87 4.17 -14.74 -10.83
C TRP A 87 4.16 -13.61 -9.78
N GLY A 88 3.02 -13.39 -9.15
CA GLY A 88 2.84 -12.37 -8.13
C GLY A 88 2.58 -10.95 -8.67
N CYS A 89 2.63 -10.73 -9.98
CA CYS A 89 2.25 -9.46 -10.59
C CYS A 89 0.74 -9.23 -10.52
N ILE A 90 0.32 -7.97 -10.61
CA ILE A 90 -1.09 -7.57 -10.68
C ILE A 90 -1.78 -8.28 -11.84
N LEU A 91 -3.02 -8.74 -11.65
CA LEU A 91 -3.83 -9.32 -12.71
C LEU A 91 -4.07 -8.33 -13.86
N GLU A 92 -4.27 -8.85 -15.05
CA GLU A 92 -4.75 -8.06 -16.19
C GLU A 92 -6.10 -7.39 -15.87
N PRO A 93 -6.41 -6.22 -16.47
CA PRO A 93 -7.57 -5.41 -16.11
C PRO A 93 -8.90 -6.18 -16.04
N GLU A 94 -9.17 -7.03 -17.04
CA GLU A 94 -10.41 -7.81 -17.10
C GLU A 94 -10.51 -8.83 -15.95
N ALA A 95 -9.42 -9.56 -15.69
CA ALA A 95 -9.36 -10.56 -14.63
C ALA A 95 -9.46 -9.91 -13.23
N LEU A 96 -8.80 -8.77 -13.03
CA LEU A 96 -8.91 -8.01 -11.78
C LEU A 96 -10.32 -7.46 -11.60
N ALA A 97 -10.94 -6.91 -12.65
CA ALA A 97 -12.32 -6.41 -12.62
C ALA A 97 -13.32 -7.51 -12.24
N GLU A 98 -13.18 -8.72 -12.81
CA GLU A 98 -14.01 -9.87 -12.44
C GLU A 98 -13.86 -10.23 -10.96
N LYS A 99 -12.61 -10.26 -10.47
CA LYS A 99 -12.33 -10.57 -9.06
C LYS A 99 -12.91 -9.53 -8.12
N LEU A 100 -12.69 -8.26 -8.37
CA LEU A 100 -13.23 -7.16 -7.56
C LEU A 100 -14.77 -7.15 -7.60
N GLY A 101 -15.34 -7.36 -8.79
CA GLY A 101 -16.78 -7.45 -8.97
C GLY A 101 -17.40 -8.60 -8.17
N SER A 102 -16.76 -9.77 -8.16
CA SER A 102 -17.23 -10.92 -7.36
C SER A 102 -17.28 -10.65 -5.86
N LEU A 103 -16.44 -9.75 -5.36
CA LEU A 103 -16.39 -9.31 -3.96
C LEU A 103 -17.29 -8.09 -3.68
N GLY A 104 -17.90 -7.48 -4.70
CA GLY A 104 -18.69 -6.26 -4.57
C GLY A 104 -17.84 -5.01 -4.31
N ILE A 105 -16.56 -5.06 -4.65
CA ILE A 105 -15.62 -3.94 -4.51
C ILE A 105 -15.80 -3.02 -5.71
N THR A 106 -16.58 -1.97 -5.56
CA THR A 106 -16.93 -1.01 -6.62
C THR A 106 -16.32 0.36 -6.36
N LYS A 107 -16.13 1.17 -7.42
CA LYS A 107 -15.48 2.48 -7.34
C LYS A 107 -16.34 3.58 -6.68
N ASP A 108 -17.62 3.33 -6.51
CA ASP A 108 -18.59 4.25 -5.88
C ASP A 108 -18.70 4.06 -4.36
N LYS A 109 -17.95 3.11 -3.80
CA LYS A 109 -17.87 2.87 -2.36
C LYS A 109 -16.51 3.30 -1.80
N GLU A 110 -16.55 3.72 -0.54
CA GLU A 110 -15.35 3.75 0.29
C GLU A 110 -14.94 2.31 0.64
N ILE A 111 -13.73 1.93 0.31
CA ILE A 111 -13.18 0.60 0.62
C ILE A 111 -12.23 0.74 1.81
N ILE A 112 -12.56 0.09 2.92
CA ILE A 112 -11.72 0.07 4.13
C ILE A 112 -11.11 -1.32 4.28
N LEU A 113 -9.80 -1.39 4.15
CA LEU A 113 -9.02 -2.62 4.21
C LEU A 113 -8.55 -2.89 5.65
N LEU A 114 -8.67 -4.13 6.07
CA LEU A 114 -8.32 -4.60 7.40
C LEU A 114 -7.12 -5.54 7.30
N GLY A 115 -6.06 -5.25 8.05
CA GLY A 115 -4.86 -6.06 8.14
C GLY A 115 -4.40 -6.28 9.58
N GLU A 116 -3.23 -6.88 9.76
CA GLU A 116 -2.62 -7.16 11.06
C GLU A 116 -1.42 -6.27 11.39
N THR A 117 -1.14 -5.27 10.55
CA THR A 117 -0.02 -4.32 10.70
C THR A 117 1.31 -5.02 11.04
N ALA A 118 2.00 -4.64 12.12
CA ALA A 118 3.30 -5.19 12.51
C ALA A 118 3.29 -6.71 12.76
N ASN A 119 2.15 -7.31 13.08
CA ASN A 119 2.01 -8.75 13.35
C ASN A 119 1.71 -9.56 12.09
N GLY A 120 1.48 -8.90 10.96
CA GLY A 120 1.20 -9.50 9.67
C GLY A 120 2.26 -9.16 8.63
N TRP A 121 1.85 -9.20 7.39
CA TRP A 121 2.71 -8.99 6.22
C TRP A 121 2.39 -7.72 5.44
N GLY A 122 1.37 -6.95 5.87
CA GLY A 122 0.86 -5.81 5.11
C GLY A 122 -0.06 -6.21 3.97
N ASP A 123 -0.84 -7.27 4.14
CA ASP A 123 -1.79 -7.73 3.11
C ASP A 123 -2.79 -6.65 2.71
N ASP A 124 -3.26 -5.86 3.69
CA ASP A 124 -4.11 -4.69 3.46
C ASP A 124 -3.45 -3.65 2.54
N SER A 125 -2.18 -3.38 2.75
CA SER A 125 -1.44 -2.45 1.89
C SER A 125 -1.24 -2.98 0.48
N ARG A 126 -1.03 -4.28 0.32
CA ARG A 126 -0.90 -4.88 -1.01
C ARG A 126 -2.21 -4.73 -1.79
N LEU A 127 -3.36 -4.99 -1.16
CA LEU A 127 -4.65 -4.80 -1.78
C LEU A 127 -4.94 -3.33 -2.07
N LEU A 128 -4.60 -2.41 -1.14
CA LEU A 128 -4.76 -0.98 -1.37
C LEU A 128 -3.93 -0.50 -2.56
N TRP A 129 -2.66 -0.90 -2.63
CA TRP A 129 -1.76 -0.57 -3.71
C TRP A 129 -2.30 -1.04 -5.07
N GLU A 130 -2.89 -2.24 -5.14
CA GLU A 130 -3.53 -2.74 -6.36
C GLU A 130 -4.82 -2.00 -6.71
N LEU A 131 -5.64 -1.61 -5.72
CA LEU A 131 -6.84 -0.80 -5.94
C LEU A 131 -6.48 0.58 -6.50
N LEU A 132 -5.43 1.22 -5.97
CA LEU A 132 -4.93 2.48 -6.53
C LEU A 132 -4.50 2.31 -7.99
N ALA A 133 -3.74 1.26 -8.30
CA ALA A 133 -3.32 0.93 -9.67
C ALA A 133 -4.53 0.66 -10.60
N ALA A 134 -5.62 0.11 -10.07
CA ALA A 134 -6.88 -0.12 -10.78
C ALA A 134 -7.77 1.13 -10.90
N GLY A 135 -7.32 2.28 -10.39
CA GLY A 135 -8.02 3.57 -10.49
C GLY A 135 -9.10 3.80 -9.43
N TYR A 136 -9.05 3.10 -8.30
CA TYR A 136 -9.86 3.42 -7.13
C TYR A 136 -9.28 4.65 -6.41
N THR A 137 -10.14 5.52 -5.93
CA THR A 137 -9.73 6.79 -5.28
C THR A 137 -10.13 6.87 -3.81
N ASP A 138 -11.19 6.18 -3.40
CA ASP A 138 -11.68 6.17 -2.02
C ASP A 138 -11.37 4.84 -1.34
N VAL A 139 -10.08 4.65 -1.03
CA VAL A 139 -9.53 3.44 -0.41
C VAL A 139 -8.73 3.81 0.83
N LYS A 140 -8.91 3.05 1.90
CA LYS A 140 -8.31 3.32 3.21
C LYS A 140 -7.77 2.03 3.85
N MET A 141 -6.74 2.18 4.66
CA MET A 141 -6.33 1.20 5.68
C MET A 141 -6.60 1.76 7.06
N VAL A 142 -6.85 0.89 8.02
CA VAL A 142 -7.01 1.30 9.42
C VAL A 142 -5.65 1.32 10.10
N ASP A 143 -5.28 2.43 10.71
CA ASP A 143 -4.08 2.54 11.54
C ASP A 143 -4.20 1.60 12.75
N GLY A 144 -3.22 0.72 12.93
CA GLY A 144 -3.29 -0.37 13.90
C GLY A 144 -4.16 -1.57 13.46
N GLY A 145 -4.76 -1.51 12.27
CA GLY A 145 -5.48 -2.61 11.63
C GLY A 145 -6.68 -3.11 12.40
N LEU A 146 -7.00 -4.39 12.19
CA LEU A 146 -8.13 -5.05 12.85
C LEU A 146 -8.02 -5.05 14.38
N ASN A 147 -6.79 -5.12 14.91
CA ASN A 147 -6.56 -5.10 16.36
C ASN A 147 -7.01 -3.78 16.98
N ALA A 148 -6.60 -2.65 16.41
CA ALA A 148 -7.01 -1.34 16.91
C ALA A 148 -8.54 -1.18 16.89
N MET A 149 -9.22 -1.67 15.86
CA MET A 149 -10.68 -1.64 15.81
C MET A 149 -11.32 -2.50 16.92
N LYS A 150 -10.81 -3.70 17.17
CA LYS A 150 -11.30 -4.57 18.25
C LYS A 150 -11.11 -3.95 19.62
N GLU A 151 -9.94 -3.38 19.88
CA GLU A 151 -9.63 -2.69 21.13
C GLU A 151 -10.49 -1.45 21.36
N ALA A 152 -10.84 -0.75 20.29
CA ALA A 152 -11.77 0.38 20.32
C ALA A 152 -13.24 -0.03 20.41
N GLY A 153 -13.55 -1.33 20.46
CA GLY A 153 -14.92 -1.85 20.67
C GLY A 153 -15.75 -2.00 19.40
N ALA A 154 -15.12 -2.15 18.24
CA ALA A 154 -15.82 -2.40 16.99
C ALA A 154 -16.73 -3.62 17.05
N ALA A 155 -17.89 -3.55 16.39
CA ALA A 155 -18.76 -4.69 16.20
C ALA A 155 -18.08 -5.75 15.33
N THR A 156 -17.96 -6.96 15.86
CA THR A 156 -17.29 -8.09 15.19
C THR A 156 -18.27 -9.22 14.91
N GLN A 157 -17.87 -10.10 14.00
CA GLN A 157 -18.56 -11.34 13.69
C GLN A 157 -17.55 -12.47 13.45
N PHE A 158 -18.00 -13.71 13.64
CA PHE A 158 -17.29 -14.88 13.14
C PHE A 158 -17.66 -15.09 11.67
N LEU A 159 -16.74 -15.51 10.86
CA LEU A 159 -16.85 -15.61 9.40
C LEU A 159 -16.99 -14.25 8.70
N ALA A 160 -16.43 -14.19 7.49
CA ALA A 160 -16.68 -13.08 6.59
C ALA A 160 -18.14 -13.08 6.10
N SER A 161 -18.61 -11.91 5.72
CA SER A 161 -19.90 -11.76 5.06
C SER A 161 -19.85 -12.33 3.65
N ASN A 162 -20.97 -12.86 3.17
CA ASN A 162 -21.10 -13.23 1.77
C ASN A 162 -21.01 -11.97 0.91
N PRO A 163 -20.13 -11.94 -0.09
CA PRO A 163 -20.05 -10.82 -1.02
C PRO A 163 -21.39 -10.56 -1.73
N GLN A 164 -21.63 -9.32 -2.07
CA GLN A 164 -22.71 -8.92 -2.99
C GLN A 164 -22.07 -8.56 -4.33
N PRO A 165 -22.04 -9.50 -5.30
CA PRO A 165 -21.38 -9.27 -6.57
C PRO A 165 -21.95 -8.07 -7.32
N ALA A 166 -21.07 -7.34 -8.00
CA ALA A 166 -21.40 -6.17 -8.80
C ALA A 166 -20.57 -6.15 -10.07
N GLU A 167 -21.01 -5.38 -11.05
CA GLU A 167 -20.24 -5.16 -12.28
C GLU A 167 -19.15 -4.12 -12.02
N VAL A 168 -17.90 -4.46 -12.37
CA VAL A 168 -16.73 -3.60 -12.26
C VAL A 168 -16.02 -3.53 -13.61
N THR A 169 -15.57 -2.34 -13.98
CA THR A 169 -14.75 -2.12 -15.17
C THR A 169 -13.43 -1.47 -14.79
N ILE A 170 -12.34 -2.01 -15.30
CA ILE A 170 -10.99 -1.45 -15.19
C ILE A 170 -10.46 -1.26 -16.62
N ASP A 171 -10.28 -0.02 -17.02
CA ASP A 171 -9.82 0.28 -18.38
C ASP A 171 -8.34 -0.02 -18.58
N LYS A 172 -7.55 0.23 -17.57
CA LYS A 172 -6.09 0.01 -17.53
C LYS A 172 -5.58 -0.08 -16.10
N ILE A 173 -4.44 -0.73 -15.94
CA ILE A 173 -3.64 -0.66 -14.71
C ILE A 173 -2.66 0.51 -14.80
N ASP A 174 -2.56 1.30 -13.75
CA ASP A 174 -1.55 2.34 -13.59
C ASP A 174 -0.29 1.75 -12.94
N TYR A 175 0.78 1.66 -13.72
CA TYR A 175 2.07 1.12 -13.28
C TYR A 175 3.03 2.18 -12.73
N THR A 176 2.57 3.40 -12.44
CA THR A 176 3.43 4.52 -11.98
C THR A 176 4.27 4.15 -10.76
N HIS A 177 3.72 3.40 -9.81
CA HIS A 177 4.42 2.97 -8.59
C HIS A 177 4.80 1.48 -8.58
N VAL A 178 4.86 0.87 -9.75
CA VAL A 178 5.27 -0.53 -9.93
C VAL A 178 6.68 -0.57 -10.49
N MET A 179 7.59 -1.28 -9.81
CA MET A 179 8.93 -1.57 -10.34
C MET A 179 8.94 -2.98 -10.93
N THR A 180 9.32 -3.08 -12.20
CA THR A 180 9.52 -4.37 -12.85
C THR A 180 10.95 -4.87 -12.66
N THR A 181 11.15 -6.18 -12.71
CA THR A 181 12.49 -6.78 -12.66
C THR A 181 13.39 -6.27 -13.77
N GLU A 182 12.85 -6.15 -14.99
CA GLU A 182 13.59 -5.70 -16.16
C GLU A 182 14.07 -4.25 -16.01
N GLU A 183 13.19 -3.36 -15.58
CA GLU A 183 13.51 -1.95 -15.35
C GLU A 183 14.58 -1.82 -14.25
N LEU A 184 14.38 -2.50 -13.13
CA LEU A 184 15.29 -2.46 -12.00
C LEU A 184 16.69 -2.98 -12.40
N GLN A 185 16.78 -4.11 -13.11
CA GLN A 185 18.05 -4.65 -13.55
C GLN A 185 18.77 -3.76 -14.57
N LYS A 186 18.01 -3.12 -15.45
CA LYS A 186 18.56 -2.27 -16.49
C LYS A 186 19.13 -0.95 -15.95
N ASN A 187 18.45 -0.33 -15.00
CA ASN A 187 18.74 1.00 -14.48
C ASN A 187 19.02 1.00 -12.96
N TYR A 188 19.62 -0.07 -12.46
CA TYR A 188 19.79 -0.34 -11.01
C TYR A 188 20.44 0.83 -10.25
N ASP A 189 21.46 1.45 -10.83
CA ASP A 189 22.22 2.53 -10.20
C ASP A 189 21.45 3.86 -10.10
N ASP A 190 20.31 3.98 -10.77
CA ASP A 190 19.43 5.15 -10.71
C ASP A 190 18.52 5.15 -9.48
N TYR A 191 18.46 4.05 -8.75
CA TYR A 191 17.55 3.85 -7.64
C TYR A 191 18.24 3.70 -6.28
N LYS A 192 17.59 4.20 -5.24
CA LYS A 192 17.86 3.80 -3.86
C LYS A 192 17.01 2.58 -3.54
N ILE A 193 17.66 1.48 -3.20
CA ILE A 193 16.99 0.20 -2.94
C ILE A 193 16.77 0.03 -1.45
N VAL A 194 15.55 -0.26 -1.04
CA VAL A 194 15.17 -0.49 0.37
C VAL A 194 14.69 -1.91 0.56
N ASP A 195 15.42 -2.69 1.35
CA ASP A 195 15.03 -4.02 1.81
C ASP A 195 14.20 -3.87 3.09
N VAL A 196 12.95 -4.32 3.05
CA VAL A 196 12.03 -4.20 4.19
C VAL A 196 11.85 -5.50 4.97
N ARG A 197 12.65 -6.53 4.65
CA ARG A 197 12.60 -7.84 5.29
C ARG A 197 13.22 -7.83 6.69
N THR A 198 13.13 -8.95 7.37
CA THR A 198 13.74 -9.13 8.68
C THR A 198 15.28 -9.11 8.62
N ASP A 199 15.92 -8.91 9.78
CA ASP A 199 17.38 -8.99 9.90
C ASP A 199 17.93 -10.35 9.41
N ASP A 200 17.22 -11.42 9.72
CA ASP A 200 17.64 -12.78 9.31
C ASP A 200 17.59 -12.95 7.78
N GLU A 201 16.51 -12.52 7.14
CA GLU A 201 16.37 -12.56 5.67
C GLU A 201 17.45 -11.70 4.99
N TYR A 202 17.67 -10.47 5.48
CA TYR A 202 18.69 -9.55 4.96
C TYR A 202 20.10 -10.19 5.05
N ASN A 203 20.39 -10.90 6.14
CA ASN A 203 21.68 -11.52 6.41
C ASN A 203 21.82 -12.92 5.81
N GLY A 204 20.85 -13.41 5.05
CA GLY A 204 21.00 -14.62 4.23
C GLY A 204 20.12 -15.80 4.58
N ALA A 205 19.20 -15.68 5.55
CA ALA A 205 18.23 -16.72 5.81
C ALA A 205 17.27 -16.90 4.61
N ILE A 206 16.97 -18.14 4.28
CA ILE A 206 15.96 -18.54 3.30
C ILE A 206 14.77 -19.05 4.08
N LEU A 207 13.69 -18.30 4.13
CA LEU A 207 12.52 -18.59 4.95
C LEU A 207 11.27 -18.91 4.13
N TYR A 208 11.24 -18.54 2.86
CA TYR A 208 10.08 -18.63 1.99
C TYR A 208 10.39 -19.22 0.61
N ASP A 209 11.26 -20.22 0.58
CA ASP A 209 11.68 -20.94 -0.63
C ASP A 209 12.36 -20.04 -1.70
N GLU A 210 13.04 -18.98 -1.26
CA GLU A 210 13.86 -18.15 -2.15
C GLU A 210 15.00 -18.97 -2.76
N ALA A 211 15.35 -18.71 -4.02
CA ALA A 211 16.41 -19.43 -4.71
C ALA A 211 17.80 -19.23 -4.08
N GLN A 212 17.99 -18.14 -3.37
CA GLN A 212 19.23 -17.77 -2.68
C GLN A 212 18.94 -16.87 -1.47
N GLY A 213 19.88 -16.81 -0.53
CA GLY A 213 19.84 -15.88 0.60
C GLY A 213 20.60 -14.59 0.31
N GLY A 214 20.52 -13.64 1.24
CA GLY A 214 21.16 -12.33 1.16
C GLY A 214 20.20 -11.20 0.77
N HIS A 215 20.74 -10.13 0.20
CA HIS A 215 19.97 -8.94 -0.18
C HIS A 215 20.48 -8.36 -1.51
N LEU A 216 19.71 -7.46 -2.10
CA LEU A 216 20.09 -6.77 -3.33
C LEU A 216 21.33 -5.90 -3.07
N PRO A 217 22.25 -5.78 -4.04
CA PRO A 217 23.50 -5.04 -3.85
C PRO A 217 23.27 -3.60 -3.39
N GLY A 218 23.89 -3.20 -2.27
CA GLY A 218 23.78 -1.84 -1.73
C GLY A 218 22.41 -1.47 -1.15
N ALA A 219 21.53 -2.44 -0.92
CA ALA A 219 20.21 -2.18 -0.35
C ALA A 219 20.32 -1.58 1.06
N ILE A 220 19.56 -0.52 1.28
CA ILE A 220 19.36 0.10 2.59
C ILE A 220 18.37 -0.79 3.35
N HIS A 221 18.70 -1.18 4.58
CA HIS A 221 17.84 -2.03 5.38
C HIS A 221 16.96 -1.19 6.32
N ILE A 222 15.66 -1.14 6.01
CA ILE A 222 14.62 -0.55 6.88
C ILE A 222 13.50 -1.58 6.99
N ARG A 223 13.40 -2.26 8.11
CA ARG A 223 12.42 -3.34 8.26
C ARG A 223 11.00 -2.80 8.19
N TYR A 224 10.10 -3.59 7.63
CA TYR A 224 8.66 -3.31 7.64
C TYR A 224 8.13 -2.99 9.05
N THR A 225 8.60 -3.74 10.05
CA THR A 225 8.21 -3.55 11.45
C THR A 225 8.70 -2.24 12.06
N ASP A 226 9.73 -1.60 11.49
CA ASP A 226 10.24 -0.31 11.98
C ASP A 226 9.27 0.86 11.70
N LEU A 227 8.26 0.65 10.85
CA LEU A 227 7.22 1.64 10.57
C LEU A 227 6.25 1.84 11.75
N PHE A 228 6.14 0.86 12.65
CA PHE A 228 5.07 0.80 13.64
C PHE A 228 5.57 1.12 15.06
N GLN A 229 4.63 1.61 15.87
CA GLN A 229 4.72 1.71 17.31
C GLN A 229 4.41 0.34 17.96
N GLU A 230 4.59 0.22 19.27
CA GLU A 230 4.35 -1.02 20.02
C GLU A 230 2.88 -1.50 19.95
N ASP A 231 1.93 -0.56 19.81
CA ASP A 231 0.49 -0.86 19.67
C ASP A 231 0.07 -1.24 18.25
N GLY A 232 1.01 -1.27 17.32
CA GLY A 232 0.78 -1.60 15.92
C GLY A 232 0.30 -0.45 15.05
N THR A 233 0.14 0.75 15.60
CA THR A 233 -0.11 1.96 14.81
C THR A 233 1.16 2.46 14.15
N LEU A 234 1.04 3.23 13.08
CA LEU A 234 2.19 3.85 12.43
C LEU A 234 2.85 4.88 13.35
N LYS A 235 4.16 4.97 13.26
CA LYS A 235 4.91 6.09 13.87
C LYS A 235 4.45 7.40 13.25
N PRO A 236 4.50 8.52 14.00
CA PRO A 236 4.17 9.84 13.47
C PRO A 236 4.99 10.19 12.22
N ASN A 237 4.42 10.95 11.30
CA ASN A 237 5.08 11.33 10.04
C ASN A 237 6.48 11.90 10.25
N LYS A 238 6.66 12.78 11.23
CA LYS A 238 7.95 13.40 11.55
C LYS A 238 9.02 12.36 11.93
N GLU A 239 8.64 11.37 12.72
CA GLU A 239 9.54 10.29 13.14
C GLU A 239 9.92 9.40 11.95
N LEU A 240 8.95 9.06 11.09
CA LEU A 240 9.21 8.28 9.88
C LEU A 240 10.09 9.02 8.88
N VAL A 241 9.82 10.31 8.62
CA VAL A 241 10.67 11.14 7.74
C VAL A 241 12.09 11.17 8.27
N GLN A 242 12.28 11.41 9.57
CA GLN A 242 13.60 11.41 10.19
C GLN A 242 14.30 10.04 10.02
N MET A 243 13.59 8.94 10.26
CA MET A 243 14.15 7.59 10.09
C MET A 243 14.60 7.33 8.65
N PHE A 244 13.81 7.76 7.66
CA PHE A 244 14.17 7.61 6.24
C PHE A 244 15.39 8.46 5.86
N GLU A 245 15.44 9.71 6.32
CA GLU A 245 16.57 10.61 6.06
C GLU A 245 17.86 10.13 6.74
N GLU A 246 17.79 9.64 7.98
CA GLU A 246 18.91 9.05 8.70
C GLU A 246 19.43 7.77 8.03
N ALA A 247 18.55 7.01 7.37
CA ALA A 247 18.92 5.86 6.56
C ALA A 247 19.57 6.24 5.21
N GLY A 248 19.62 7.53 4.86
CA GLY A 248 20.23 8.02 3.64
C GLY A 248 19.29 8.22 2.45
N LEU A 249 17.98 8.28 2.70
CA LEU A 249 16.97 8.61 1.69
C LEU A 249 16.71 10.12 1.65
N SER A 250 16.46 10.64 0.46
CA SER A 250 16.02 12.01 0.20
C SER A 250 14.71 12.00 -0.56
N LYS A 251 13.90 13.04 -0.40
CA LYS A 251 12.63 13.21 -1.14
C LYS A 251 12.81 13.32 -2.65
N ASP A 252 14.02 13.66 -3.09
CA ASP A 252 14.38 13.74 -4.51
C ASP A 252 14.86 12.40 -5.09
N ASP A 253 15.09 11.38 -4.24
CA ASP A 253 15.54 10.06 -4.69
C ASP A 253 14.40 9.29 -5.37
N ALA A 254 14.76 8.46 -6.36
CA ALA A 254 13.93 7.39 -6.87
C ALA A 254 14.14 6.15 -5.97
N ILE A 255 13.11 5.76 -5.22
CA ILE A 255 13.22 4.74 -4.17
C ILE A 255 12.45 3.49 -4.56
N VAL A 256 13.10 2.34 -4.52
CA VAL A 256 12.47 1.04 -4.77
C VAL A 256 12.45 0.23 -3.48
N ALA A 257 11.28 -0.05 -2.97
CA ALA A 257 11.09 -0.97 -1.84
C ALA A 257 10.87 -2.40 -2.34
N TYR A 258 11.50 -3.37 -1.71
CA TYR A 258 11.27 -4.77 -1.96
C TYR A 258 11.23 -5.60 -0.67
N CYS A 259 10.56 -6.74 -0.74
CA CYS A 259 10.60 -7.74 0.31
C CYS A 259 10.85 -9.13 -0.31
N THR A 260 10.12 -10.15 0.09
CA THR A 260 10.20 -11.48 -0.55
C THR A 260 9.30 -11.57 -1.79
N GLY A 261 8.06 -11.09 -1.68
CA GLY A 261 7.04 -11.17 -2.74
C GLY A 261 6.18 -9.91 -2.92
N GLY A 262 6.65 -8.73 -2.48
CA GLY A 262 5.99 -7.45 -2.78
C GLY A 262 4.83 -7.03 -1.86
N ILE A 263 4.63 -7.71 -0.72
CA ILE A 263 3.53 -7.41 0.20
C ILE A 263 3.98 -6.40 1.27
N ARG A 264 4.99 -6.70 2.08
CA ARG A 264 5.56 -5.75 3.06
C ARG A 264 6.09 -4.48 2.40
N SER A 265 6.63 -4.61 1.20
CA SER A 265 7.19 -3.49 0.43
C SER A 265 6.11 -2.58 -0.15
N SER A 266 4.90 -3.05 -0.41
CA SER A 266 3.78 -2.18 -0.77
C SER A 266 3.43 -1.23 0.37
N TYR A 267 3.47 -1.71 1.62
CA TYR A 267 3.24 -0.85 2.79
C TYR A 267 4.32 0.24 2.90
N MET A 268 5.59 -0.14 2.75
CA MET A 268 6.70 0.81 2.76
C MET A 268 6.55 1.87 1.66
N GLN A 269 6.21 1.47 0.44
CA GLN A 269 6.01 2.40 -0.68
C GLN A 269 4.89 3.39 -0.38
N LEU A 270 3.74 2.93 0.13
CA LEU A 270 2.62 3.80 0.46
C LEU A 270 2.97 4.78 1.59
N VAL A 271 3.70 4.34 2.62
CA VAL A 271 4.16 5.21 3.71
C VAL A 271 5.19 6.23 3.22
N LEU A 272 6.15 5.81 2.39
CA LEU A 272 7.10 6.73 1.76
C LEU A 272 6.37 7.84 1.01
N GLU A 273 5.39 7.49 0.17
CA GLU A 273 4.62 8.46 -0.59
C GLU A 273 3.84 9.41 0.33
N MET A 274 3.15 8.89 1.36
CA MET A 274 2.42 9.72 2.32
C MET A 274 3.35 10.61 3.17
N CYS A 275 4.63 10.26 3.30
CA CYS A 275 5.66 11.07 3.95
C CYS A 275 6.37 12.05 3.01
N GLY A 276 5.96 12.14 1.75
CA GLY A 276 6.50 13.08 0.76
C GLY A 276 7.69 12.55 -0.07
N PHE A 277 7.98 11.25 0.01
CA PHE A 277 8.93 10.57 -0.88
C PHE A 277 8.14 10.00 -2.07
N GLU A 278 7.66 10.90 -2.92
CA GLU A 278 6.66 10.57 -3.95
C GLU A 278 7.20 9.71 -5.09
N ASN A 279 8.50 9.80 -5.39
CA ASN A 279 9.15 8.99 -6.40
C ASN A 279 9.56 7.63 -5.84
N SER A 280 8.57 6.88 -5.37
CA SER A 280 8.75 5.57 -4.73
C SER A 280 7.97 4.48 -5.45
N TYR A 281 8.52 3.27 -5.44
CA TYR A 281 8.03 2.12 -6.18
C TYR A 281 7.99 0.89 -5.30
N ASN A 282 6.96 0.05 -5.49
CA ASN A 282 6.94 -1.31 -4.99
C ASN A 282 7.48 -2.27 -6.07
N TYR A 283 8.52 -3.01 -5.74
CA TYR A 283 8.97 -4.12 -6.57
C TYR A 283 8.16 -5.35 -6.18
N ASP A 284 7.05 -5.59 -6.87
CA ASP A 284 6.05 -6.58 -6.50
C ASP A 284 6.54 -8.03 -6.63
N GLN A 285 7.38 -8.37 -7.61
CA GLN A 285 7.99 -9.69 -7.74
C GLN A 285 9.12 -9.93 -6.72
N SER A 286 9.75 -8.86 -6.24
CA SER A 286 10.70 -8.82 -5.13
C SER A 286 11.82 -9.88 -5.22
N PHE A 287 12.26 -10.36 -4.05
CA PHE A 287 13.41 -11.24 -3.96
C PHE A 287 13.19 -12.62 -4.57
N TRP A 288 11.94 -13.08 -4.66
CA TRP A 288 11.64 -14.34 -5.34
C TRP A 288 12.05 -14.30 -6.82
N ARG A 289 11.90 -13.16 -7.48
CA ARG A 289 12.21 -13.01 -8.91
C ARG A 289 13.63 -12.51 -9.18
N TRP A 290 14.20 -11.68 -8.28
CA TRP A 290 15.54 -11.10 -8.44
C TRP A 290 16.64 -12.14 -8.67
#